data_8ff826ba6bdbacc8f8f111b97900c792
#
_entry.id   8ff826ba6bdbacc8f8f111b97900c792
#
_cell.length_a   1.000
_cell.length_b   1.000
_cell.length_c   1.000
_cell.angle_alpha   90.00
_cell.angle_beta   90.00
_cell.angle_gamma   90.00
#
_symmetry.space_group_name_H-M   'P 1'
#
loop_
_entity.id
_entity.type
_entity.pdbx_description
1 polymer ?
#
loop_
_entity_poly.entity_id
_entity_poly.type
_entity_poly.pdbx_seq_one_letter_code
_entity_poly.pdbx_strand_id
1 'polypeptide(L)'
;MMASENTKTKNSNSTSSSSPSTTIAETRTGHATPKPEVLFSDSPPNGKKPRRRNGPPEVKLTDYNIDLWKIIQGNDTRTTIMVKNIPNKYNQVLLLELFSRNYSGKFDFFYLPIDFKNKCNVGYAFINFLDATMIISFHEEFNGKRWERFNSEKICELTYARIQGRNALANHFEYSSVMF
;
A
#
# COMPACT_ATOMS: atom_id res chain seq x y z
N MET A 1 -48.19 27.67 33.41
CA MET A 1 -48.29 29.11 33.16
C MET A 1 -47.20 29.45 32.16
N MET A 2 -47.63 29.67 30.99
CA MET A 2 -47.35 30.81 30.08
C MET A 2 -45.93 30.84 29.54
N ALA A 3 -45.73 30.51 28.30
CA ALA A 3 -46.12 31.13 27.04
C ALA A 3 -45.08 32.18 26.58
N SER A 4 -44.71 31.98 25.34
CA SER A 4 -44.73 32.87 24.19
C SER A 4 -43.40 33.61 24.03
N GLU A 5 -42.90 33.86 22.87
CA GLU A 5 -43.17 33.87 21.42
C GLU A 5 -41.93 34.48 20.76
N ASN A 6 -41.49 33.93 19.66
CA ASN A 6 -41.59 34.41 18.28
C ASN A 6 -40.91 35.74 17.95
N THR A 7 -40.04 35.66 16.93
CA THR A 7 -40.08 36.49 15.68
C THR A 7 -38.91 36.13 14.77
N LYS A 8 -39.14 35.62 13.68
CA LYS A 8 -39.18 35.90 12.21
C LYS A 8 -38.67 37.28 11.79
N THR A 9 -37.74 37.27 10.82
CA THR A 9 -37.68 38.10 9.60
C THR A 9 -36.56 37.54 8.71
N LYS A 10 -36.74 36.93 7.53
CA LYS A 10 -37.17 37.35 6.17
C LYS A 10 -36.39 38.58 5.64
N ASN A 11 -35.64 38.40 4.61
CA ASN A 11 -35.78 38.80 3.20
C ASN A 11 -34.37 38.80 2.57
N SER A 12 -34.16 38.18 1.47
CA SER A 12 -34.60 38.19 0.06
C SER A 12 -33.70 39.02 -0.84
N ASN A 13 -33.42 38.35 -1.95
CA ASN A 13 -33.26 38.83 -3.34
C ASN A 13 -31.89 39.30 -3.79
N SER A 14 -31.41 38.58 -4.74
CA SER A 14 -31.49 38.60 -6.24
C SER A 14 -30.46 39.55 -6.82
N THR A 15 -29.74 39.28 -7.88
CA THR A 15 -30.03 38.98 -9.25
C THR A 15 -28.70 38.73 -9.99
N SER A 16 -28.56 37.69 -10.79
CA SER A 16 -28.44 37.57 -12.22
C SER A 16 -27.57 38.59 -12.99
N SER A 17 -26.65 38.04 -13.80
CA SER A 17 -26.44 38.32 -15.22
C SER A 17 -25.20 37.57 -15.72
N SER A 18 -25.38 36.54 -16.54
CA SER A 18 -25.39 36.51 -18.00
C SER A 18 -24.03 36.69 -18.65
N SER A 19 -23.67 35.61 -19.37
CA SER A 19 -22.58 35.45 -20.37
C SER A 19 -22.65 36.52 -21.49
N PRO A 20 -21.68 36.66 -22.41
CA PRO A 20 -21.54 35.65 -23.45
C PRO A 20 -20.08 35.39 -23.97
N SER A 21 -20.04 34.33 -24.74
CA SER A 21 -19.10 33.80 -25.70
C SER A 21 -18.26 34.77 -26.51
N THR A 22 -17.02 34.40 -26.80
CA THR A 22 -16.46 34.64 -28.13
C THR A 22 -15.45 33.54 -28.48
N THR A 23 -15.81 32.80 -29.51
CA THR A 23 -15.05 31.86 -30.32
C THR A 23 -14.01 32.62 -31.12
N ILE A 24 -12.77 32.16 -31.13
CA ILE A 24 -11.88 32.34 -32.29
C ILE A 24 -11.13 31.02 -32.54
N ALA A 25 -11.43 30.45 -33.68
CA ALA A 25 -10.71 29.41 -34.36
C ALA A 25 -9.46 30.00 -35.03
N GLU A 26 -8.32 29.40 -34.85
CA GLU A 26 -7.23 29.52 -35.79
C GLU A 26 -6.63 28.15 -36.10
N THR A 27 -6.93 27.71 -37.28
CA THR A 27 -6.27 26.70 -38.09
C THR A 27 -4.84 27.15 -38.42
N ARG A 28 -3.87 26.30 -38.13
CA ARG A 28 -2.59 26.32 -38.85
C ARG A 28 -2.09 24.91 -39.14
N THR A 29 -2.15 24.66 -40.38
CA THR A 29 -1.55 23.63 -41.24
C THR A 29 -0.11 23.26 -40.91
N GLY A 30 0.15 21.97 -40.93
CA GLY A 30 1.19 21.18 -41.50
C GLY A 30 2.64 21.65 -41.54
N HIS A 31 3.49 20.83 -40.99
CA HIS A 31 4.76 20.49 -41.67
C HIS A 31 5.24 19.14 -41.15
N ALA A 32 5.12 18.12 -41.99
CA ALA A 32 5.77 16.85 -41.85
C ALA A 32 7.25 17.01 -42.23
N THR A 33 8.15 16.67 -41.36
CA THR A 33 9.55 16.48 -41.69
C THR A 33 9.87 14.98 -41.78
N PRO A 34 10.55 14.52 -42.82
CA PRO A 34 10.80 13.11 -43.06
C PRO A 34 11.93 12.60 -42.16
N LYS A 35 11.76 11.36 -41.68
CA LYS A 35 12.80 10.57 -41.00
C LYS A 35 13.90 10.22 -42.01
N PRO A 36 15.17 10.28 -41.63
CA PRO A 36 16.22 9.62 -42.42
C PRO A 36 16.21 8.11 -42.12
N GLU A 37 15.95 7.32 -43.12
CA GLU A 37 16.35 5.91 -43.21
C GLU A 37 17.86 5.83 -43.14
N VAL A 38 18.38 5.12 -42.18
CA VAL A 38 19.78 4.67 -42.21
C VAL A 38 19.78 3.16 -42.39
N LEU A 39 19.99 2.74 -43.61
CA LEU A 39 20.44 1.40 -43.97
C LEU A 39 21.82 1.19 -43.35
N PHE A 40 21.94 0.27 -42.41
CA PHE A 40 23.21 -0.37 -42.09
C PHE A 40 23.01 -1.88 -42.05
N SER A 41 23.38 -2.48 -43.17
CA SER A 41 23.83 -3.84 -43.25
C SER A 41 25.28 -3.86 -42.80
N ASP A 42 25.56 -4.52 -41.69
CA ASP A 42 26.83 -5.19 -41.47
C ASP A 42 26.70 -6.17 -40.32
N SER A 43 26.81 -7.43 -40.65
CA SER A 43 26.95 -8.52 -39.70
C SER A 43 28.34 -8.48 -39.08
N PRO A 44 28.49 -8.49 -37.76
CA PRO A 44 29.79 -8.72 -37.15
C PRO A 44 30.08 -10.21 -37.03
N PRO A 45 31.32 -10.58 -37.19
CA PRO A 45 31.79 -11.96 -37.10
C PRO A 45 32.02 -12.37 -35.66
N ASN A 46 31.77 -13.63 -35.39
CA ASN A 46 32.41 -14.47 -34.39
C ASN A 46 32.00 -14.33 -32.92
N GLY A 47 31.23 -15.29 -32.53
CA GLY A 47 31.21 -16.09 -31.35
C GLY A 47 31.92 -15.61 -30.07
N LYS A 48 31.18 -14.88 -29.20
CA LYS A 48 31.36 -15.02 -27.74
C LYS A 48 29.99 -15.21 -27.13
N LYS A 49 29.72 -16.43 -26.66
CA LYS A 49 28.54 -16.74 -25.83
C LYS A 49 28.44 -15.73 -24.69
N PRO A 50 27.29 -15.10 -24.44
CA PRO A 50 27.15 -14.22 -23.31
C PRO A 50 27.39 -15.03 -22.02
N ARG A 51 28.41 -14.63 -21.24
CA ARG A 51 28.61 -15.11 -19.88
C ARG A 51 27.31 -14.83 -19.12
N ARG A 52 26.62 -15.90 -18.70
CA ARG A 52 25.54 -15.82 -17.72
C ARG A 52 26.11 -15.10 -16.49
N ARG A 53 25.75 -13.83 -16.31
CA ARG A 53 25.89 -13.17 -15.01
C ARG A 53 24.97 -13.91 -14.07
N ASN A 54 25.53 -14.63 -13.12
CA ASN A 54 24.83 -15.10 -11.94
C ASN A 54 24.43 -13.85 -11.12
N GLY A 55 23.36 -13.19 -11.54
CA GLY A 55 22.66 -12.24 -10.70
C GLY A 55 21.97 -13.00 -9.55
N PRO A 56 21.70 -12.35 -8.43
CA PRO A 56 20.91 -12.97 -7.36
C PRO A 56 19.60 -13.49 -7.99
N PRO A 57 19.07 -14.62 -7.51
CA PRO A 57 17.86 -15.22 -8.06
C PRO A 57 16.76 -14.17 -8.09
N GLU A 58 16.12 -14.01 -9.24
CA GLU A 58 14.99 -13.12 -9.43
C GLU A 58 13.84 -13.66 -8.58
N VAL A 59 13.59 -13.01 -7.43
CA VAL A 59 12.54 -13.40 -6.50
C VAL A 59 11.20 -13.08 -7.18
N LYS A 60 10.48 -14.12 -7.59
CA LYS A 60 9.18 -13.95 -8.22
C LYS A 60 8.20 -13.35 -7.20
N LEU A 61 7.41 -12.38 -7.63
CA LEU A 61 6.41 -11.71 -6.79
C LEU A 61 5.42 -12.71 -6.14
N THR A 62 5.24 -13.87 -6.76
CA THR A 62 4.42 -14.98 -6.27
C THR A 62 4.96 -15.66 -5.00
N ASP A 63 6.26 -15.48 -4.68
CA ASP A 63 6.90 -16.13 -3.53
C ASP A 63 6.43 -15.54 -2.17
N TYR A 64 5.80 -14.36 -2.20
CA TYR A 64 5.27 -13.71 -1.00
C TYR A 64 3.77 -13.93 -0.78
N ASN A 65 3.08 -14.58 -1.68
CA ASN A 65 1.67 -14.90 -1.49
C ASN A 65 1.50 -15.91 -0.36
N ILE A 66 0.51 -15.67 0.51
CA ILE A 66 0.17 -16.59 1.59
C ILE A 66 -0.72 -17.68 1.00
N ASP A 67 -0.21 -18.91 1.06
CA ASP A 67 -0.93 -20.13 0.71
C ASP A 67 -1.32 -20.84 2.00
N LEU A 68 -2.57 -20.67 2.43
CA LEU A 68 -3.08 -21.23 3.68
C LEU A 68 -2.98 -22.75 3.70
N TRP A 69 -3.12 -23.39 2.55
CA TRP A 69 -3.03 -24.84 2.46
C TRP A 69 -1.63 -25.36 2.78
N LYS A 70 -0.60 -24.66 2.34
CA LYS A 70 0.80 -24.98 2.69
C LYS A 70 1.06 -24.85 4.18
N ILE A 71 0.47 -23.83 4.83
CA ILE A 71 0.59 -23.65 6.28
C ILE A 71 -0.09 -24.82 7.01
N ILE A 72 -1.32 -25.18 6.63
CA ILE A 72 -2.07 -26.28 7.22
C ILE A 72 -1.30 -27.61 7.11
N GLN A 73 -0.62 -27.82 5.99
CA GLN A 73 0.20 -29.02 5.78
C GLN A 73 1.58 -28.97 6.46
N GLY A 74 1.94 -27.86 7.10
CA GLY A 74 3.27 -27.65 7.67
C GLY A 74 4.38 -27.45 6.64
N ASN A 75 4.04 -27.22 5.37
CA ASN A 75 4.98 -27.00 4.28
C ASN A 75 5.47 -25.53 4.18
N ASP A 76 4.80 -24.61 4.84
CA ASP A 76 5.21 -23.21 4.97
C ASP A 76 5.24 -22.83 6.45
N THR A 77 6.44 -22.56 6.96
CA THR A 77 6.68 -22.25 8.36
C THR A 77 7.02 -20.77 8.59
N ARG A 78 6.88 -19.95 7.58
CA ARG A 78 7.12 -18.50 7.69
C ARG A 78 6.12 -17.88 8.66
N THR A 79 6.63 -17.00 9.52
CA THR A 79 5.84 -16.39 10.60
C THR A 79 5.66 -14.88 10.45
N THR A 80 6.47 -14.25 9.60
CA THR A 80 6.40 -12.80 9.41
C THR A 80 5.58 -12.43 8.19
N ILE A 81 4.57 -11.61 8.40
CA ILE A 81 3.73 -11.08 7.34
C ILE A 81 3.80 -9.56 7.26
N MET A 82 3.49 -9.04 6.10
CA MET A 82 3.31 -7.63 5.81
C MET A 82 1.81 -7.35 5.64
N VAL A 83 1.28 -6.45 6.46
CA VAL A 83 -0.08 -5.93 6.37
C VAL A 83 -0.04 -4.68 5.52
N LYS A 84 -0.77 -4.66 4.41
CA LYS A 84 -0.76 -3.58 3.43
C LYS A 84 -2.08 -2.82 3.39
N ASN A 85 -2.06 -1.70 2.67
CA ASN A 85 -3.22 -0.84 2.45
C ASN A 85 -3.83 -0.30 3.75
N ILE A 86 -3.00 0.00 4.75
CA ILE A 86 -3.44 0.59 6.01
C ILE A 86 -3.87 2.04 5.77
N PRO A 87 -5.06 2.47 6.26
CA PRO A 87 -5.46 3.87 6.22
C PRO A 87 -4.48 4.76 6.98
N ASN A 88 -4.15 5.92 6.42
CA ASN A 88 -3.12 6.81 6.94
C ASN A 88 -3.37 7.31 8.37
N LYS A 89 -4.64 7.33 8.79
CA LYS A 89 -5.05 7.76 10.15
C LYS A 89 -4.80 6.72 11.25
N TYR A 90 -4.49 5.46 10.90
CA TYR A 90 -4.07 4.49 11.90
C TYR A 90 -2.69 4.84 12.43
N ASN A 91 -2.53 4.83 13.73
CA ASN A 91 -1.24 4.85 14.41
C ASN A 91 -0.93 3.47 15.02
N GLN A 92 0.25 3.33 15.58
CA GLN A 92 0.71 2.08 16.17
C GLN A 92 -0.21 1.57 17.28
N VAL A 93 -0.66 2.47 18.15
CA VAL A 93 -1.54 2.12 19.27
C VAL A 93 -2.87 1.54 18.80
N LEU A 94 -3.52 2.21 17.83
CA LEU A 94 -4.80 1.77 17.28
C LEU A 94 -4.71 0.42 16.56
N LEU A 95 -3.61 0.15 15.85
CA LEU A 95 -3.42 -1.15 15.19
C LEU A 95 -3.09 -2.24 16.20
N LEU A 96 -2.25 -1.97 17.19
CA LEU A 96 -1.98 -2.92 18.26
C LEU A 96 -3.26 -3.26 19.04
N GLU A 97 -4.09 -2.26 19.34
CA GLU A 97 -5.40 -2.48 19.97
C GLU A 97 -6.29 -3.39 19.11
N LEU A 98 -6.37 -3.10 17.79
CA LEU A 98 -7.17 -3.89 16.86
C LEU A 98 -6.69 -5.35 16.80
N PHE A 99 -5.39 -5.57 16.61
CA PHE A 99 -4.84 -6.92 16.48
C PHE A 99 -4.84 -7.67 17.81
N SER A 100 -4.62 -6.98 18.94
CA SER A 100 -4.59 -7.62 20.25
C SER A 100 -5.96 -8.11 20.74
N ARG A 101 -7.07 -7.71 20.13
CA ARG A 101 -8.39 -8.22 20.48
C ARG A 101 -8.43 -9.75 20.41
N ASN A 102 -7.89 -10.33 19.31
CA ASN A 102 -7.93 -11.77 19.07
C ASN A 102 -6.55 -12.44 19.10
N TYR A 103 -5.47 -11.62 19.04
CA TYR A 103 -4.08 -12.13 18.85
C TYR A 103 -3.13 -11.66 19.96
N SER A 104 -3.63 -11.20 21.10
CA SER A 104 -2.78 -10.88 22.26
C SER A 104 -1.94 -12.08 22.65
N GLY A 105 -0.63 -11.88 22.80
CA GLY A 105 0.34 -12.95 23.11
C GLY A 105 0.61 -13.95 21.99
N LYS A 106 0.08 -13.75 20.79
CA LYS A 106 0.29 -14.63 19.63
C LYS A 106 1.34 -14.12 18.66
N PHE A 107 1.83 -12.90 18.84
CA PHE A 107 2.92 -12.29 18.07
C PHE A 107 3.95 -11.67 19.01
N ASP A 108 5.20 -11.60 18.58
CA ASP A 108 6.34 -11.11 19.36
C ASP A 108 7.06 -9.91 18.73
N PHE A 109 6.57 -9.48 17.54
CA PHE A 109 7.07 -8.29 16.86
C PHE A 109 5.93 -7.62 16.11
N PHE A 110 5.87 -6.28 16.24
CA PHE A 110 4.99 -5.43 15.44
C PHE A 110 5.70 -4.11 15.13
N TYR A 111 5.65 -3.67 13.90
CA TYR A 111 6.24 -2.43 13.46
C TYR A 111 5.40 -1.74 12.39
N LEU A 112 5.05 -0.48 12.64
CA LEU A 112 4.34 0.40 11.72
C LEU A 112 5.26 1.55 11.35
N PRO A 113 5.86 1.57 10.14
CA PRO A 113 6.67 2.69 9.69
C PRO A 113 5.85 3.98 9.61
N ILE A 114 6.45 5.07 10.08
CA ILE A 114 5.84 6.41 10.07
C ILE A 114 6.61 7.32 9.12
N ASP A 115 5.90 8.02 8.28
CA ASP A 115 6.43 9.16 7.53
C ASP A 115 6.48 10.39 8.45
N PHE A 116 7.68 10.76 8.87
CA PHE A 116 7.89 11.88 9.80
C PHE A 116 7.49 13.24 9.21
N LYS A 117 7.58 13.40 7.89
CA LYS A 117 7.19 14.62 7.19
C LYS A 117 5.67 14.83 7.25
N ASN A 118 4.92 13.77 6.98
CA ASN A 118 3.46 13.81 6.94
C ASN A 118 2.82 13.36 8.26
N LYS A 119 3.60 12.89 9.24
CA LYS A 119 3.17 12.40 10.56
C LYS A 119 2.07 11.32 10.47
N CYS A 120 2.14 10.49 9.45
CA CYS A 120 1.21 9.38 9.24
C CYS A 120 1.96 8.10 8.88
N ASN A 121 1.29 6.96 8.99
CA ASN A 121 1.88 5.70 8.57
C ASN A 121 2.08 5.65 7.05
N VAL A 122 3.03 4.83 6.60
CA VAL A 122 3.39 4.67 5.18
C VAL A 122 2.46 3.73 4.42
N GLY A 123 1.42 3.19 5.06
CA GLY A 123 0.41 2.33 4.46
C GLY A 123 0.64 0.83 4.64
N TYR A 124 1.68 0.42 5.36
CA TYR A 124 1.95 -0.98 5.66
C TYR A 124 2.57 -1.16 7.04
N ALA A 125 2.47 -2.38 7.59
CA ALA A 125 3.07 -2.79 8.85
C ALA A 125 3.65 -4.20 8.74
N PHE A 126 4.54 -4.54 9.66
CA PHE A 126 5.10 -5.88 9.82
C PHE A 126 4.65 -6.49 11.14
N ILE A 127 4.28 -7.75 11.12
CA ILE A 127 3.91 -8.52 12.30
C ILE A 127 4.58 -9.89 12.22
N ASN A 128 5.22 -10.34 13.31
CA ASN A 128 5.78 -11.68 13.42
C ASN A 128 5.00 -12.50 14.44
N PHE A 129 4.39 -13.57 13.98
CA PHE A 129 3.66 -14.48 14.84
C PHE A 129 4.61 -15.49 15.51
N LEU A 130 4.20 -16.00 16.66
CA LEU A 130 4.93 -17.06 17.36
C LEU A 130 4.84 -18.40 16.65
N ASP A 131 3.76 -18.62 15.90
CA ASP A 131 3.50 -19.83 15.14
C ASP A 131 2.85 -19.50 13.79
N ALA A 132 3.26 -20.20 12.72
CA ALA A 132 2.72 -19.96 11.37
C ALA A 132 1.21 -20.23 11.26
N THR A 133 0.67 -21.14 12.06
CA THR A 133 -0.77 -21.45 12.06
C THR A 133 -1.65 -20.28 12.50
N MET A 134 -1.09 -19.34 13.27
CA MET A 134 -1.80 -18.11 13.66
C MET A 134 -2.09 -17.21 12.46
N ILE A 135 -1.31 -17.35 11.38
CA ILE A 135 -1.54 -16.59 10.14
C ILE A 135 -2.85 -17.01 9.49
N ILE A 136 -3.31 -18.26 9.66
CA ILE A 136 -4.53 -18.76 9.05
C ILE A 136 -5.72 -17.91 9.51
N SER A 137 -5.96 -17.88 10.82
CA SER A 137 -7.08 -17.11 11.39
C SER A 137 -6.92 -15.61 11.16
N PHE A 138 -5.70 -15.08 11.24
CA PHE A 138 -5.43 -13.67 10.98
C PHE A 138 -5.71 -13.31 9.51
N HIS A 139 -5.36 -14.18 8.58
CA HIS A 139 -5.65 -14.01 7.16
C HIS A 139 -7.16 -14.03 6.89
N GLU A 140 -7.90 -14.96 7.48
CA GLU A 140 -9.36 -15.05 7.34
C GLU A 140 -10.07 -13.81 7.91
N GLU A 141 -9.55 -13.24 8.99
CA GLU A 141 -10.13 -12.07 9.64
C GLU A 141 -9.86 -10.77 8.87
N PHE A 142 -8.66 -10.58 8.32
CA PHE A 142 -8.23 -9.29 7.80
C PHE A 142 -8.05 -9.23 6.27
N ASN A 143 -7.59 -10.31 5.63
CA ASN A 143 -7.27 -10.27 4.20
C ASN A 143 -8.50 -10.05 3.33
N GLY A 144 -8.43 -9.09 2.43
CA GLY A 144 -9.55 -8.75 1.56
C GLY A 144 -10.71 -8.00 2.26
N LYS A 145 -10.53 -7.60 3.52
CA LYS A 145 -11.55 -6.88 4.30
C LYS A 145 -11.31 -5.37 4.29
N ARG A 146 -12.41 -4.62 4.43
CA ARG A 146 -12.34 -3.17 4.68
C ARG A 146 -11.91 -2.90 6.12
N TRP A 147 -11.20 -1.79 6.30
CA TRP A 147 -10.83 -1.34 7.64
C TRP A 147 -12.04 -0.77 8.39
N GLU A 148 -12.20 -1.16 9.66
CA GLU A 148 -13.36 -0.76 10.48
C GLU A 148 -13.43 0.74 10.77
N ARG A 149 -12.26 1.38 10.96
CA ARG A 149 -12.20 2.79 11.34
C ARG A 149 -11.88 3.69 10.14
N PHE A 150 -12.26 4.96 10.26
CA PHE A 150 -11.91 6.07 9.36
C PHE A 150 -12.61 6.09 8.00
N ASN A 151 -13.65 5.28 7.80
CA ASN A 151 -14.44 5.25 6.55
C ASN A 151 -13.56 5.22 5.29
N SER A 152 -12.56 4.33 5.29
CA SER A 152 -11.58 4.20 4.23
C SER A 152 -12.01 3.16 3.20
N GLU A 153 -11.82 3.47 1.92
CA GLU A 153 -12.05 2.53 0.82
C GLU A 153 -10.93 1.49 0.67
N LYS A 154 -9.86 1.61 1.46
CA LYS A 154 -8.74 0.68 1.40
C LYS A 154 -9.17 -0.72 1.86
N ILE A 155 -8.70 -1.72 1.14
CA ILE A 155 -8.90 -3.15 1.44
C ILE A 155 -7.58 -3.69 1.98
N CYS A 156 -7.62 -4.33 3.13
CA CYS A 156 -6.45 -4.96 3.73
C CYS A 156 -5.93 -6.08 2.82
N GLU A 157 -4.63 -6.10 2.61
CA GLU A 157 -3.94 -7.15 1.87
C GLU A 157 -2.81 -7.69 2.73
N LEU A 158 -2.71 -9.01 2.83
CA LEU A 158 -1.68 -9.71 3.59
C LEU A 158 -0.74 -10.46 2.65
N THR A 159 0.55 -10.32 2.87
CA THR A 159 1.59 -11.09 2.16
C THR A 159 2.67 -11.52 3.15
N TYR A 160 3.46 -12.51 2.80
CA TYR A 160 4.69 -12.73 3.56
C TYR A 160 5.63 -11.53 3.43
N ALA A 161 6.32 -11.22 4.51
CA ALA A 161 7.42 -10.26 4.48
C ALA A 161 8.68 -10.91 3.89
N ARG A 162 9.51 -10.10 3.23
CA ARG A 162 10.81 -10.57 2.72
C ARG A 162 11.76 -10.97 3.85
N ILE A 163 11.69 -10.27 4.97
CA ILE A 163 12.49 -10.54 6.16
C ILE A 163 11.63 -11.37 7.09
N GLN A 164 12.16 -12.51 7.53
CA GLN A 164 11.45 -13.46 8.37
C GLN A 164 12.07 -13.56 9.76
N GLY A 165 11.21 -13.58 10.77
CA GLY A 165 11.57 -13.76 12.18
C GLY A 165 11.89 -12.45 12.89
N ARG A 166 11.56 -12.42 14.20
CA ARG A 166 11.74 -11.28 15.10
C ARG A 166 13.15 -10.68 15.06
N ASN A 167 14.18 -11.53 15.20
CA ASN A 167 15.57 -11.05 15.30
C ASN A 167 16.03 -10.38 14.00
N ALA A 168 15.67 -10.94 12.84
CA ALA A 168 16.02 -10.36 11.55
C ALA A 168 15.29 -9.02 11.32
N LEU A 169 14.03 -8.92 11.75
CA LEU A 169 13.27 -7.66 11.70
C LEU A 169 13.86 -6.61 12.64
N ALA A 170 14.15 -6.98 13.89
CA ALA A 170 14.75 -6.07 14.87
C ALA A 170 16.07 -5.50 14.34
N ASN A 171 16.98 -6.34 13.87
CA ASN A 171 18.25 -5.91 13.29
C ASN A 171 18.06 -5.02 12.06
N HIS A 172 17.08 -5.32 11.20
CA HIS A 172 16.82 -4.53 10.00
C HIS A 172 16.30 -3.12 10.33
N PHE A 173 15.43 -3.02 11.32
CA PHE A 173 14.78 -1.76 11.69
C PHE A 173 15.53 -0.96 12.75
N GLU A 174 16.45 -1.57 13.50
CA GLU A 174 17.31 -0.87 14.49
C GLU A 174 18.13 0.25 13.87
N TYR A 175 18.61 0.04 12.65
CA TYR A 175 19.36 1.06 11.87
C TYR A 175 18.49 1.89 10.94
N SER A 176 17.20 1.67 10.95
CA SER A 176 16.25 2.49 10.19
C SER A 176 15.96 3.75 11.00
N SER A 177 16.20 4.93 10.43
CA SER A 177 15.90 6.27 11.02
C SER A 177 14.43 6.43 11.44
N VAL A 178 13.69 5.35 11.47
CA VAL A 178 12.24 5.24 11.68
C VAL A 178 11.91 4.68 13.06
N MET A 179 12.93 4.37 13.90
CA MET A 179 12.74 3.78 15.23
C MET A 179 12.69 4.80 16.39
N PHE A 180 12.55 6.10 16.09
CA PHE A 180 12.44 7.13 17.14
C PHE A 180 11.14 7.89 17.06
#